data_858d0cd1c0639a7afb244efb37edc8e1
#
_entry.id   858d0cd1c0639a7afb244efb37edc8e1
#
_cell.length_a   1.000
_cell.length_b   1.000
_cell.length_c   1.000
_cell.angle_alpha   90.00
_cell.angle_beta   90.00
_cell.angle_gamma   90.00
#
_symmetry.space_group_name_H-M   'P 1'
#
loop_
_entity.id
_entity.type
_entity.pdbx_description
1 polymer ?
#
loop_
_entity_poly.entity_id
_entity_poly.type
_entity_poly.pdbx_seq_one_letter_code
_entity_poly.pdbx_strand_id
1 'polypeptide(L)'
;RMSRGLGDVYKRQEDYALVGMLAIFSAIANIIQDSGFSAALIQKKETTAEEFSSVFWFNLGMSILLYGVLMGCSPLIARFFNQPRLVELSAVIFLALPINALTIIQSTILNKQIRFKPLTQINLYSMTVSGIASLAMALTGCGVWTLALQPVILAAARATLLWSRENWRPQRIFRFAVIRSLFGFASSLLLASLINTCFLNIYSVIIGKLFPQKQLGYYTQGNKMCDMGVSLIYGSIQNATFPIFSTIQNERERLIRAYRKTIRFTAFITLPIMAGLFVTAGPVIRLLLKEEW
;
A
#
# COMPACT_ATOMS: atom_id res chain seq x y z
N ARG A 1 23.79 9.16 30.64
CA ARG A 1 23.71 9.06 29.16
C ARG A 1 22.99 7.79 28.70
N MET A 2 23.14 6.66 29.42
CA MET A 2 22.54 5.35 29.05
C MET A 2 20.99 5.34 29.20
N SER A 3 20.42 6.00 30.19
CA SER A 3 18.96 6.05 30.41
C SER A 3 18.19 6.86 29.35
N ARG A 4 18.79 7.89 28.76
CA ARG A 4 18.18 8.66 27.66
C ARG A 4 18.10 7.85 26.36
N GLY A 5 19.11 7.02 26.05
CA GLY A 5 19.12 6.17 24.86
C GLY A 5 18.04 5.07 24.89
N LEU A 6 17.86 4.42 26.03
CA LEU A 6 16.80 3.40 26.23
C LEU A 6 15.39 4.01 26.11
N GLY A 7 15.15 5.19 26.67
CA GLY A 7 13.86 5.87 26.56
C GLY A 7 13.51 6.26 25.12
N ASP A 8 14.50 6.68 24.32
CA ASP A 8 14.28 7.07 22.91
C ASP A 8 14.00 5.88 21.99
N VAL A 9 14.59 4.70 22.29
CA VAL A 9 14.32 3.47 21.52
C VAL A 9 12.95 2.90 21.88
N TYR A 10 12.56 2.92 23.15
CA TYR A 10 11.23 2.53 23.57
C TYR A 10 10.14 3.36 22.89
N LYS A 11 10.31 4.68 22.83
CA LYS A 11 9.40 5.58 22.11
C LYS A 11 9.31 5.23 20.63
N ARG A 12 10.41 4.89 19.97
CA ARG A 12 10.39 4.49 18.55
C ARG A 12 9.59 3.21 18.31
N GLN A 13 9.73 2.20 19.20
CA GLN A 13 8.98 0.94 19.07
C GLN A 13 7.47 1.16 19.27
N GLU A 14 7.09 2.01 20.22
CA GLU A 14 5.70 2.42 20.44
C GLU A 14 5.13 3.19 19.23
N ASP A 15 5.91 4.09 18.63
CA ASP A 15 5.52 4.86 17.45
C ASP A 15 5.21 3.95 16.25
N TYR A 16 6.04 2.94 15.99
CA TYR A 16 5.79 1.93 14.94
C TYR A 16 4.55 1.08 15.26
N ALA A 17 4.33 0.75 16.52
CA ALA A 17 3.14 0.00 16.93
C ALA A 17 1.86 0.79 16.67
N LEU A 18 1.82 2.09 17.01
CA LEU A 18 0.66 2.96 16.78
C LEU A 18 0.30 3.02 15.28
N VAL A 19 1.30 3.20 14.42
CA VAL A 19 1.07 3.19 12.96
C VAL A 19 0.66 1.80 12.47
N GLY A 20 1.23 0.73 13.03
CA GLY A 20 0.86 -0.65 12.74
C GLY A 20 -0.60 -0.98 13.07
N MET A 21 -1.14 -0.42 14.17
CA MET A 21 -2.56 -0.57 14.56
C MET A 21 -3.50 0.06 13.53
N LEU A 22 -3.10 1.17 12.89
CA LEU A 22 -3.89 1.86 11.87
C LEU A 22 -3.72 1.26 10.47
N ALA A 23 -2.70 0.43 10.25
CA ALA A 23 -2.33 -0.08 8.94
C ALA A 23 -3.46 -0.89 8.28
N ILE A 24 -4.18 -1.74 9.03
CA ILE A 24 -5.28 -2.54 8.49
C ILE A 24 -6.43 -1.65 8.01
N PHE A 25 -6.79 -0.61 8.78
CA PHE A 25 -7.88 0.29 8.42
C PHE A 25 -7.53 1.08 7.15
N SER A 26 -6.27 1.56 7.05
CA SER A 26 -5.75 2.20 5.85
C SER A 26 -5.74 1.26 4.65
N ALA A 27 -5.32 0.00 4.83
CA ALA A 27 -5.25 -0.99 3.76
C ALA A 27 -6.65 -1.34 3.23
N ILE A 28 -7.62 -1.60 4.12
CA ILE A 28 -9.01 -1.87 3.75
C ILE A 28 -9.62 -0.66 3.04
N ALA A 29 -9.40 0.56 3.57
CA ALA A 29 -9.94 1.78 2.98
C ALA A 29 -9.37 2.04 1.57
N ASN A 30 -8.07 1.80 1.33
CA ASN A 30 -7.46 1.93 0.01
C ASN A 30 -8.06 0.94 -1.00
N ILE A 31 -8.36 -0.30 -0.59
CA ILE A 31 -9.00 -1.31 -1.45
C ILE A 31 -10.43 -0.89 -1.78
N ILE A 32 -11.20 -0.46 -0.79
CA ILE A 32 -12.57 0.02 -1.01
C ILE A 32 -12.58 1.26 -1.90
N GLN A 33 -11.63 2.16 -1.72
CA GLN A 33 -11.49 3.37 -2.52
C GLN A 33 -11.30 3.07 -4.01
N ASP A 34 -10.38 2.16 -4.37
CA ASP A 34 -10.19 1.75 -5.76
C ASP A 34 -11.36 0.88 -6.24
N SER A 35 -11.99 0.13 -5.33
CA SER A 35 -13.18 -0.72 -5.58
C SER A 35 -13.05 -1.63 -6.81
N GLY A 36 -11.83 -1.91 -7.28
CA GLY A 36 -11.55 -2.71 -8.48
C GLY A 36 -11.91 -2.04 -9.81
N PHE A 37 -12.38 -0.78 -9.79
CA PHE A 37 -12.74 -0.07 -11.02
C PHE A 37 -11.54 0.23 -11.91
N SER A 38 -10.36 0.48 -11.34
CA SER A 38 -9.13 0.63 -12.11
C SER A 38 -8.84 -0.59 -12.97
N ALA A 39 -8.93 -1.79 -12.38
CA ALA A 39 -8.73 -3.05 -13.10
C ALA A 39 -9.82 -3.27 -14.16
N ALA A 40 -11.08 -2.95 -13.85
CA ALA A 40 -12.18 -3.04 -14.80
C ALA A 40 -11.99 -2.11 -16.01
N LEU A 41 -11.52 -0.87 -15.80
CA LEU A 41 -11.20 0.07 -16.89
C LEU A 41 -10.01 -0.39 -17.74
N ILE A 42 -9.00 -1.02 -17.12
CA ILE A 42 -7.84 -1.57 -17.84
C ILE A 42 -8.27 -2.75 -18.73
N GLN A 43 -9.10 -3.66 -18.18
CA GLN A 43 -9.57 -4.84 -18.90
C GLN A 43 -10.48 -4.50 -20.08
N LYS A 44 -11.29 -3.45 -19.98
CA LYS A 44 -12.20 -3.04 -21.05
C LYS A 44 -11.39 -2.58 -22.28
N LYS A 45 -11.67 -3.15 -23.48
CA LYS A 45 -10.91 -2.83 -24.71
C LYS A 45 -10.96 -1.35 -25.06
N GLU A 46 -12.16 -0.77 -25.10
CA GLU A 46 -12.38 0.64 -25.40
C GLU A 46 -12.98 1.33 -24.19
N THR A 47 -12.38 2.44 -23.77
CA THR A 47 -12.86 3.26 -22.65
C THR A 47 -12.98 4.70 -23.12
N THR A 48 -14.09 5.32 -22.77
CA THR A 48 -14.38 6.71 -23.09
C THR A 48 -13.86 7.67 -22.00
N ALA A 49 -13.65 8.94 -22.38
CA ALA A 49 -13.29 9.99 -21.41
C ALA A 49 -14.36 10.17 -20.31
N GLU A 50 -15.63 9.92 -20.65
CA GLU A 50 -16.75 9.96 -19.69
C GLU A 50 -16.65 8.83 -18.65
N GLU A 51 -16.22 7.65 -19.06
CA GLU A 51 -16.04 6.52 -18.13
C GLU A 51 -14.92 6.78 -17.14
N PHE A 52 -13.77 7.27 -17.60
CA PHE A 52 -12.68 7.68 -16.72
C PHE A 52 -13.13 8.79 -15.75
N SER A 53 -13.87 9.78 -16.23
CA SER A 53 -14.35 10.88 -15.40
C SER A 53 -15.38 10.42 -14.37
N SER A 54 -16.31 9.53 -14.76
CA SER A 54 -17.32 9.00 -13.84
C SER A 54 -16.68 8.17 -12.72
N VAL A 55 -15.69 7.33 -13.03
CA VAL A 55 -14.97 6.55 -12.03
C VAL A 55 -14.08 7.45 -11.15
N PHE A 56 -13.49 8.51 -11.71
CA PHE A 56 -12.75 9.51 -10.93
C PHE A 56 -13.61 10.15 -9.84
N TRP A 57 -14.79 10.67 -10.21
CA TRP A 57 -15.70 11.31 -9.27
C TRP A 57 -16.26 10.33 -8.24
N PHE A 58 -16.52 9.08 -8.66
CA PHE A 58 -16.92 8.02 -7.75
C PHE A 58 -15.83 7.72 -6.71
N ASN A 59 -14.58 7.50 -7.15
CA ASN A 59 -13.46 7.20 -6.26
C ASN A 59 -13.16 8.38 -5.32
N LEU A 60 -13.26 9.62 -5.80
CA LEU A 60 -13.08 10.81 -4.97
C LEU A 60 -14.18 10.92 -3.91
N GLY A 61 -15.45 10.76 -4.30
CA GLY A 61 -16.57 10.75 -3.36
C GLY A 61 -16.47 9.64 -2.32
N MET A 62 -16.12 8.42 -2.77
CA MET A 62 -15.89 7.27 -1.89
C MET A 62 -14.74 7.52 -0.91
N SER A 63 -13.65 8.14 -1.35
CA SER A 63 -12.50 8.43 -0.49
C SER A 63 -12.82 9.46 0.60
N ILE A 64 -13.60 10.50 0.27
CA ILE A 64 -14.07 11.49 1.23
C ILE A 64 -15.03 10.86 2.24
N LEU A 65 -15.95 10.01 1.77
CA LEU A 65 -16.85 9.25 2.62
C LEU A 65 -16.09 8.33 3.57
N LEU A 66 -15.12 7.55 3.05
CA LEU A 66 -14.29 6.66 3.85
C LEU A 66 -13.45 7.43 4.88
N TYR A 67 -12.87 8.56 4.49
CA TYR A 67 -12.17 9.43 5.43
C TYR A 67 -13.11 9.89 6.57
N GLY A 68 -14.31 10.37 6.23
CA GLY A 68 -15.32 10.79 7.23
C GLY A 68 -15.74 9.64 8.16
N VAL A 69 -16.01 8.45 7.61
CA VAL A 69 -16.36 7.26 8.38
C VAL A 69 -15.22 6.85 9.31
N LEU A 70 -13.98 6.77 8.81
CA LEU A 70 -12.82 6.40 9.62
C LEU A 70 -12.54 7.43 10.70
N MET A 71 -12.73 8.72 10.43
CA MET A 71 -12.64 9.78 11.43
C MET A 71 -13.71 9.62 12.51
N GLY A 72 -14.95 9.34 12.13
CA GLY A 72 -16.03 9.05 13.09
C GLY A 72 -15.77 7.79 13.92
N CYS A 73 -15.11 6.78 13.33
CA CYS A 73 -14.72 5.54 14.00
C CYS A 73 -13.41 5.67 14.80
N SER A 74 -12.64 6.74 14.65
CA SER A 74 -11.32 6.87 15.30
C SER A 74 -11.37 6.77 16.83
N PRO A 75 -12.39 7.30 17.56
CA PRO A 75 -12.50 7.09 18.99
C PRO A 75 -12.78 5.61 19.36
N LEU A 76 -13.51 4.88 18.51
CA LEU A 76 -13.76 3.44 18.72
C LEU A 76 -12.49 2.63 18.50
N ILE A 77 -11.70 2.95 17.47
CA ILE A 77 -10.40 2.35 17.22
C ILE A 77 -9.45 2.60 18.39
N ALA A 78 -9.40 3.84 18.89
CA ALA A 78 -8.60 4.21 20.05
C ALA A 78 -8.99 3.46 21.32
N ARG A 79 -10.28 3.28 21.56
CA ARG A 79 -10.80 2.46 22.68
C ARG A 79 -10.48 0.97 22.49
N PHE A 80 -10.62 0.45 21.27
CA PHE A 80 -10.33 -0.95 20.98
C PHE A 80 -8.88 -1.32 21.30
N PHE A 81 -7.92 -0.47 20.95
CA PHE A 81 -6.49 -0.69 21.22
C PHE A 81 -6.03 -0.09 22.56
N ASN A 82 -6.89 0.57 23.34
CA ASN A 82 -6.56 1.30 24.57
C ASN A 82 -5.46 2.36 24.35
N GLN A 83 -5.53 3.10 23.23
CA GLN A 83 -4.53 4.08 22.81
C GLN A 83 -5.16 5.39 22.35
N PRO A 84 -5.31 6.40 23.23
CA PRO A 84 -5.93 7.68 22.90
C PRO A 84 -5.24 8.43 21.75
N ARG A 85 -3.93 8.31 21.60
CA ARG A 85 -3.14 8.95 20.53
C ARG A 85 -3.54 8.51 19.13
N LEU A 86 -4.22 7.37 18.96
CA LEU A 86 -4.68 6.90 17.66
C LEU A 86 -5.71 7.85 17.04
N VAL A 87 -6.46 8.62 17.82
CA VAL A 87 -7.43 9.58 17.27
C VAL A 87 -6.74 10.67 16.45
N GLU A 88 -5.68 11.27 16.99
CA GLU A 88 -4.92 12.32 16.31
C GLU A 88 -4.15 11.76 15.10
N LEU A 89 -3.52 10.59 15.28
CA LEU A 89 -2.74 9.96 14.21
C LEU A 89 -3.61 9.50 13.04
N SER A 90 -4.82 8.99 13.33
CA SER A 90 -5.76 8.55 12.31
C SER A 90 -6.21 9.70 11.42
N ALA A 91 -6.41 10.90 11.99
CA ALA A 91 -6.78 12.10 11.22
C ALA A 91 -5.76 12.41 10.12
N VAL A 92 -4.48 12.29 10.43
CA VAL A 92 -3.40 12.57 9.50
C VAL A 92 -3.21 11.40 8.53
N ILE A 93 -3.09 10.18 9.04
CA ILE A 93 -2.81 9.00 8.19
C ILE A 93 -3.92 8.80 7.14
N PHE A 94 -5.19 8.90 7.55
CA PHE A 94 -6.30 8.70 6.63
C PHE A 94 -6.50 9.85 5.63
N LEU A 95 -5.90 11.03 5.87
CA LEU A 95 -5.88 12.13 4.90
C LEU A 95 -5.18 11.73 3.58
N ALA A 96 -4.32 10.73 3.61
CA ALA A 96 -3.73 10.19 2.40
C ALA A 96 -4.79 9.60 1.43
N LEU A 97 -5.96 9.13 1.92
CA LEU A 97 -7.01 8.54 1.09
C LEU A 97 -7.54 9.52 0.03
N PRO A 98 -8.11 10.69 0.38
CA PRO A 98 -8.63 11.61 -0.63
C PRO A 98 -7.53 12.14 -1.56
N ILE A 99 -6.30 12.26 -1.10
CA ILE A 99 -5.18 12.67 -1.93
C ILE A 99 -4.82 11.56 -2.93
N ASN A 100 -4.80 10.29 -2.51
CA ASN A 100 -4.57 9.15 -3.40
C ASN A 100 -5.67 9.03 -4.47
N ALA A 101 -6.93 9.33 -4.15
CA ALA A 101 -8.03 9.30 -5.11
C ALA A 101 -7.74 10.14 -6.36
N LEU A 102 -7.06 11.29 -6.20
CA LEU A 102 -6.68 12.17 -7.29
C LEU A 102 -5.69 11.51 -8.28
N THR A 103 -5.01 10.44 -7.86
CA THR A 103 -3.96 9.78 -8.65
C THR A 103 -4.40 8.50 -9.33
N ILE A 104 -5.52 7.90 -8.88
CA ILE A 104 -5.96 6.56 -9.30
C ILE A 104 -6.17 6.53 -10.82
N ILE A 105 -7.01 7.41 -11.35
CA ILE A 105 -7.39 7.36 -12.78
C ILE A 105 -6.22 7.70 -13.70
N GLN A 106 -5.39 8.68 -13.36
CA GLN A 106 -4.21 9.01 -14.16
C GLN A 106 -3.22 7.83 -14.21
N SER A 107 -3.01 7.16 -13.07
CA SER A 107 -2.21 5.93 -13.01
C SER A 107 -2.84 4.79 -13.82
N THR A 108 -4.16 4.65 -13.79
CA THR A 108 -4.92 3.65 -14.57
C THR A 108 -4.77 3.89 -16.08
N ILE A 109 -4.83 5.14 -16.54
CA ILE A 109 -4.62 5.52 -17.94
C ILE A 109 -3.20 5.15 -18.39
N LEU A 110 -2.18 5.50 -17.59
CA LEU A 110 -0.78 5.16 -17.90
C LEU A 110 -0.57 3.64 -17.99
N ASN A 111 -1.15 2.89 -17.04
CA ASN A 111 -1.09 1.42 -17.06
C ASN A 111 -1.79 0.83 -18.28
N LYS A 112 -2.98 1.32 -18.62
CA LYS A 112 -3.72 0.87 -19.82
C LYS A 112 -2.99 1.15 -21.11
N GLN A 113 -2.30 2.30 -21.21
CA GLN A 113 -1.48 2.68 -22.35
C GLN A 113 -0.09 2.01 -22.36
N ILE A 114 0.22 1.14 -21.38
CA ILE A 114 1.52 0.47 -21.22
C ILE A 114 2.67 1.50 -21.08
N ARG A 115 2.37 2.70 -20.60
CA ARG A 115 3.34 3.77 -20.35
C ARG A 115 3.95 3.64 -18.95
N PHE A 116 4.67 2.54 -18.72
CA PHE A 116 5.24 2.25 -17.40
C PHE A 116 6.41 3.16 -17.03
N LYS A 117 7.20 3.63 -18.01
CA LYS A 117 8.37 4.50 -17.77
C LYS A 117 8.01 5.79 -17.02
N PRO A 118 7.06 6.63 -17.49
CA PRO A 118 6.67 7.83 -16.75
C PRO A 118 6.05 7.50 -15.38
N LEU A 119 5.25 6.44 -15.28
CA LEU A 119 4.65 6.03 -14.00
C LEU A 119 5.73 5.64 -12.97
N THR A 120 6.74 4.85 -13.39
CA THR A 120 7.86 4.45 -12.53
C THR A 120 8.69 5.66 -12.10
N GLN A 121 8.96 6.61 -13.01
CA GLN A 121 9.68 7.85 -12.68
C GLN A 121 8.91 8.68 -11.66
N ILE A 122 7.59 8.85 -11.82
CA ILE A 122 6.75 9.59 -10.89
C ILE A 122 6.77 8.93 -9.51
N ASN A 123 6.64 7.60 -9.46
CA ASN A 123 6.71 6.86 -8.20
C ASN A 123 8.07 7.02 -7.53
N LEU A 124 9.17 6.93 -8.29
CA LEU A 124 10.53 7.09 -7.76
C LEU A 124 10.74 8.50 -7.18
N TYR A 125 10.38 9.54 -7.93
CA TYR A 125 10.49 10.92 -7.44
C TYR A 125 9.62 11.17 -6.20
N SER A 126 8.39 10.66 -6.18
CA SER A 126 7.50 10.80 -5.03
C SER A 126 8.06 10.09 -3.79
N MET A 127 8.63 8.89 -3.95
CA MET A 127 9.31 8.18 -2.86
C MET A 127 10.54 8.93 -2.37
N THR A 128 11.35 9.50 -3.28
CA THR A 128 12.53 10.28 -2.92
C THR A 128 12.14 11.54 -2.13
N VAL A 129 11.15 12.28 -2.60
CA VAL A 129 10.64 13.48 -1.90
C VAL A 129 10.10 13.12 -0.52
N SER A 130 9.26 12.07 -0.44
CA SER A 130 8.72 11.59 0.84
C SER A 130 9.82 11.08 1.77
N GLY A 131 10.83 10.39 1.24
CA GLY A 131 11.96 9.89 2.02
C GLY A 131 12.82 11.03 2.59
N ILE A 132 13.16 12.02 1.79
CA ILE A 132 13.93 13.21 2.23
C ILE A 132 13.14 13.99 3.28
N ALA A 133 11.84 14.23 3.05
CA ALA A 133 10.99 14.92 4.01
C ALA A 133 10.89 14.15 5.34
N SER A 134 10.71 12.82 5.28
CA SER A 134 10.67 11.98 6.48
C SER A 134 12.00 11.96 7.23
N LEU A 135 13.12 11.97 6.51
CA LEU A 135 14.45 12.05 7.13
C LEU A 135 14.64 13.39 7.83
N ALA A 136 14.27 14.51 7.17
CA ALA A 136 14.33 15.83 7.78
C ALA A 136 13.48 15.92 9.05
N MET A 137 12.26 15.41 9.01
CA MET A 137 11.35 15.36 10.18
C MET A 137 11.90 14.46 11.31
N ALA A 138 12.54 13.35 10.96
CA ALA A 138 13.17 12.49 11.95
C ALA A 138 14.36 13.16 12.64
N LEU A 139 15.17 13.93 11.89
CA LEU A 139 16.29 14.69 12.43
C LEU A 139 15.85 15.87 13.31
N THR A 140 14.68 16.46 13.03
CA THR A 140 14.08 17.52 13.86
C THR A 140 13.35 17.00 15.11
N GLY A 141 13.25 15.67 15.26
CA GLY A 141 12.67 15.05 16.46
C GLY A 141 11.15 14.98 16.46
N CYS A 142 10.50 14.99 15.29
CA CYS A 142 9.04 14.92 15.18
C CYS A 142 8.42 13.58 15.64
N GLY A 143 9.23 12.55 15.98
CA GLY A 143 8.77 11.27 16.52
C GLY A 143 7.74 10.55 15.62
N VAL A 144 6.62 10.13 16.21
CA VAL A 144 5.53 9.40 15.52
C VAL A 144 4.94 10.17 14.33
N TRP A 145 4.98 11.50 14.35
CA TRP A 145 4.45 12.33 13.27
C TRP A 145 5.21 12.15 11.96
N THR A 146 6.49 11.79 12.03
CA THR A 146 7.27 11.41 10.84
C THR A 146 6.63 10.23 10.10
N LEU A 147 6.22 9.21 10.85
CA LEU A 147 5.58 8.01 10.29
C LEU A 147 4.14 8.29 9.82
N ALA A 148 3.42 9.16 10.51
CA ALA A 148 2.04 9.50 10.18
C ALA A 148 1.95 10.39 8.92
N LEU A 149 2.87 11.35 8.75
CA LEU A 149 2.89 12.27 7.62
C LEU A 149 3.52 11.67 6.35
N GLN A 150 4.37 10.66 6.49
CA GLN A 150 5.03 10.02 5.34
C GLN A 150 4.07 9.58 4.23
N PRO A 151 2.96 8.85 4.49
CA PRO A 151 2.02 8.47 3.44
C PRO A 151 1.29 9.67 2.82
N VAL A 152 1.05 10.72 3.59
CA VAL A 152 0.41 11.96 3.10
C VAL A 152 1.35 12.70 2.15
N ILE A 153 2.61 12.87 2.54
CA ILE A 153 3.63 13.51 1.71
C ILE A 153 3.84 12.71 0.41
N LEU A 154 3.89 11.39 0.52
CA LEU A 154 4.01 10.50 -0.65
C LEU A 154 2.83 10.68 -1.61
N ALA A 155 1.60 10.66 -1.08
CA ALA A 155 0.39 10.83 -1.86
C ALA A 155 0.34 12.23 -2.51
N ALA A 156 0.68 13.28 -1.77
CA ALA A 156 0.71 14.66 -2.27
C ALA A 156 1.78 14.84 -3.37
N ALA A 157 3.00 14.34 -3.16
CA ALA A 157 4.06 14.40 -4.16
C ALA A 157 3.67 13.63 -5.44
N ARG A 158 3.04 12.44 -5.29
CA ARG A 158 2.56 11.66 -6.42
C ARG A 158 1.43 12.38 -7.17
N ALA A 159 0.49 12.97 -6.44
CA ALA A 159 -0.61 13.73 -7.04
C ALA A 159 -0.07 14.93 -7.83
N THR A 160 0.79 15.75 -7.24
CA THR A 160 1.36 16.93 -7.92
C THR A 160 2.13 16.53 -9.18
N LEU A 161 2.94 15.46 -9.15
CA LEU A 161 3.71 14.99 -10.29
C LEU A 161 2.82 14.40 -11.40
N LEU A 162 1.79 13.63 -11.06
CA LEU A 162 0.84 13.12 -12.06
C LEU A 162 0.06 14.25 -12.71
N TRP A 163 -0.44 15.18 -11.91
CA TRP A 163 -1.21 16.32 -12.43
C TRP A 163 -0.37 17.31 -13.23
N SER A 164 0.93 17.41 -12.99
CA SER A 164 1.82 18.26 -13.79
C SER A 164 2.29 17.63 -15.10
N ARG A 165 2.43 16.30 -15.14
CA ARG A 165 3.00 15.60 -16.29
C ARG A 165 1.96 15.00 -17.26
N GLU A 166 0.78 14.63 -16.76
CA GLU A 166 -0.28 14.05 -17.56
C GLU A 166 -1.33 15.11 -17.92
N ASN A 167 -1.74 15.11 -19.19
CA ASN A 167 -2.69 16.11 -19.70
C ASN A 167 -4.14 15.76 -19.42
N TRP A 168 -4.43 14.52 -19.01
CA TRP A 168 -5.79 14.13 -18.72
C TRP A 168 -6.36 14.90 -17.52
N ARG A 169 -7.58 15.41 -17.70
CA ARG A 169 -8.33 16.09 -16.63
C ARG A 169 -9.74 15.52 -16.57
N PRO A 170 -10.32 15.37 -15.37
CA PRO A 170 -11.68 14.88 -15.22
C PRO A 170 -12.67 15.89 -15.79
N GLN A 171 -13.57 15.41 -16.63
CA GLN A 171 -14.73 16.19 -17.07
C GLN A 171 -15.76 16.27 -15.93
N ARG A 172 -16.56 17.31 -15.89
CA ARG A 172 -17.66 17.45 -14.90
C ARG A 172 -18.87 16.58 -15.29
N ILE A 173 -18.62 15.33 -15.66
CA ILE A 173 -19.63 14.37 -16.08
C ILE A 173 -19.57 13.19 -15.13
N PHE A 174 -20.72 12.86 -14.56
CA PHE A 174 -20.88 11.67 -13.74
C PHE A 174 -22.08 10.86 -14.24
N ARG A 175 -21.86 9.63 -14.67
CA ARG A 175 -22.91 8.72 -15.13
C ARG A 175 -22.92 7.47 -14.26
N PHE A 176 -23.96 7.33 -13.45
CA PHE A 176 -24.12 6.16 -12.58
C PHE A 176 -24.24 4.85 -13.37
N ALA A 177 -24.78 4.90 -14.60
CA ALA A 177 -24.84 3.75 -15.49
C ALA A 177 -23.46 3.12 -15.79
N VAL A 178 -22.41 3.96 -15.90
CA VAL A 178 -21.03 3.50 -16.06
C VAL A 178 -20.58 2.69 -14.84
N ILE A 179 -20.80 3.24 -13.64
CA ILE A 179 -20.44 2.56 -12.38
C ILE A 179 -21.16 1.22 -12.29
N ARG A 180 -22.48 1.20 -12.59
CA ARG A 180 -23.28 -0.04 -12.57
C ARG A 180 -22.78 -1.08 -13.56
N SER A 181 -22.36 -0.67 -14.77
CA SER A 181 -21.86 -1.61 -15.80
C SER A 181 -20.53 -2.25 -15.41
N LEU A 182 -19.67 -1.53 -14.68
CA LEU A 182 -18.37 -2.02 -14.23
C LEU A 182 -18.46 -2.78 -12.89
N PHE A 183 -19.55 -2.58 -12.14
CA PHE A 183 -19.69 -3.06 -10.76
C PHE A 183 -19.57 -4.57 -10.62
N GLY A 184 -20.13 -5.34 -11.55
CA GLY A 184 -20.11 -6.81 -11.48
C GLY A 184 -18.70 -7.38 -11.44
N PHE A 185 -17.80 -6.88 -12.31
CA PHE A 185 -16.40 -7.29 -12.31
C PHE A 185 -15.62 -6.66 -11.15
N ALA A 186 -15.83 -5.39 -10.91
CA ALA A 186 -15.14 -4.63 -9.87
C ALA A 186 -15.42 -5.19 -8.46
N SER A 187 -16.68 -5.55 -8.16
CA SER A 187 -17.06 -6.11 -6.86
C SER A 187 -16.42 -7.47 -6.56
N SER A 188 -16.26 -8.32 -7.57
CA SER A 188 -15.57 -9.60 -7.40
C SER A 188 -14.10 -9.42 -7.04
N LEU A 189 -13.42 -8.48 -7.71
CA LEU A 189 -12.03 -8.12 -7.38
C LEU A 189 -11.91 -7.44 -6.02
N LEU A 190 -12.86 -6.55 -5.70
CA LEU A 190 -12.91 -5.90 -4.40
C LEU A 190 -13.02 -6.92 -3.28
N LEU A 191 -13.95 -7.88 -3.39
CA LEU A 191 -14.15 -8.90 -2.36
C LEU A 191 -12.91 -9.78 -2.19
N ALA A 192 -12.31 -10.24 -3.29
CA ALA A 192 -11.07 -11.02 -3.25
C ALA A 192 -9.92 -10.24 -2.59
N SER A 193 -9.76 -8.95 -2.93
CA SER A 193 -8.74 -8.09 -2.36
C SER A 193 -8.98 -7.80 -0.87
N LEU A 194 -10.24 -7.62 -0.46
CA LEU A 194 -10.60 -7.42 0.95
C LEU A 194 -10.27 -8.66 1.78
N ILE A 195 -10.66 -9.86 1.32
CA ILE A 195 -10.36 -11.12 2.02
C ILE A 195 -8.85 -11.28 2.17
N ASN A 196 -8.10 -11.10 1.08
CA ASN A 196 -6.64 -11.18 1.10
C ASN A 196 -6.01 -10.17 2.08
N THR A 197 -6.46 -8.92 2.06
CA THR A 197 -5.94 -7.87 2.95
C THR A 197 -6.27 -8.12 4.41
N CYS A 198 -7.49 -8.57 4.70
CA CYS A 198 -7.86 -8.98 6.06
C CYS A 198 -6.95 -10.11 6.54
N PHE A 199 -6.73 -11.13 5.69
CA PHE A 199 -5.85 -12.24 6.03
C PHE A 199 -4.41 -11.82 6.31
N LEU A 200 -3.84 -10.95 5.48
CA LEU A 200 -2.46 -10.48 5.66
C LEU A 200 -2.27 -9.59 6.90
N ASN A 201 -3.31 -8.85 7.30
CA ASN A 201 -3.21 -7.89 8.41
C ASN A 201 -3.80 -8.38 9.73
N ILE A 202 -4.47 -9.55 9.75
CA ILE A 202 -5.16 -10.04 10.96
C ILE A 202 -4.21 -10.24 12.13
N TYR A 203 -2.98 -10.67 11.88
CA TYR A 203 -1.97 -10.81 12.92
C TYR A 203 -1.61 -9.49 13.59
N SER A 204 -1.52 -8.39 12.83
CA SER A 204 -1.27 -7.06 13.39
C SER A 204 -2.39 -6.63 14.34
N VAL A 205 -3.64 -6.97 14.03
CA VAL A 205 -4.80 -6.67 14.88
C VAL A 205 -4.78 -7.51 16.16
N ILE A 206 -4.54 -8.81 16.03
CA ILE A 206 -4.49 -9.75 17.17
C ILE A 206 -3.35 -9.36 18.12
N ILE A 207 -2.15 -9.12 17.58
CA ILE A 207 -0.99 -8.73 18.37
C ILE A 207 -1.23 -7.37 19.04
N GLY A 208 -1.77 -6.39 18.28
CA GLY A 208 -2.06 -5.06 18.81
C GLY A 208 -3.12 -5.04 19.92
N LYS A 209 -4.04 -6.04 19.93
CA LYS A 209 -5.08 -6.15 20.97
C LYS A 209 -4.64 -6.95 22.19
N LEU A 210 -3.92 -8.06 21.99
CA LEU A 210 -3.66 -9.05 23.03
C LEU A 210 -2.26 -8.93 23.66
N PHE A 211 -1.32 -8.27 22.99
CA PHE A 211 0.07 -8.20 23.43
C PHE A 211 0.52 -6.75 23.67
N PRO A 212 1.60 -6.55 24.46
CA PRO A 212 2.18 -5.23 24.66
C PRO A 212 2.57 -4.56 23.32
N GLN A 213 2.43 -3.23 23.23
CA GLN A 213 2.75 -2.44 22.04
C GLN A 213 4.13 -2.73 21.44
N LYS A 214 5.11 -3.00 22.30
CA LYS A 214 6.47 -3.35 21.89
C LYS A 214 6.51 -4.55 20.96
N GLN A 215 5.71 -5.58 21.22
CA GLN A 215 5.66 -6.79 20.39
C GLN A 215 5.04 -6.51 19.02
N LEU A 216 4.00 -5.66 18.95
CA LEU A 216 3.46 -5.21 17.66
C LEU A 216 4.48 -4.39 16.89
N GLY A 217 5.27 -3.54 17.54
CA GLY A 217 6.35 -2.78 16.90
C GLY A 217 7.38 -3.71 16.26
N TYR A 218 7.83 -4.75 16.95
CA TYR A 218 8.74 -5.77 16.42
C TYR A 218 8.13 -6.50 15.22
N TYR A 219 6.89 -6.97 15.37
CA TYR A 219 6.18 -7.65 14.29
C TYR A 219 6.03 -6.78 13.04
N THR A 220 5.58 -5.54 13.21
CA THR A 220 5.36 -4.61 12.10
C THR A 220 6.65 -4.31 11.35
N GLN A 221 7.75 -4.11 12.07
CA GLN A 221 9.04 -3.82 11.46
C GLN A 221 9.64 -5.06 10.78
N GLY A 222 9.54 -6.23 11.42
CA GLY A 222 9.96 -7.50 10.83
C GLY A 222 9.19 -7.82 9.56
N ASN A 223 7.86 -7.65 9.58
CA ASN A 223 7.01 -7.86 8.41
C ASN A 223 7.39 -6.94 7.25
N LYS A 224 7.64 -5.65 7.51
CA LYS A 224 8.11 -4.70 6.48
C LYS A 224 9.42 -5.15 5.82
N MET A 225 10.37 -5.67 6.59
CA MET A 225 11.65 -6.15 6.04
C MET A 225 11.45 -7.39 5.17
N CYS A 226 10.60 -8.33 5.61
CA CYS A 226 10.22 -9.50 4.81
C CYS A 226 9.52 -9.09 3.52
N ASP A 227 8.54 -8.18 3.60
CA ASP A 227 7.78 -7.70 2.44
C ASP A 227 8.67 -7.00 1.42
N MET A 228 9.67 -6.23 1.85
CA MET A 228 10.64 -5.61 0.93
C MET A 228 11.41 -6.67 0.14
N GLY A 229 11.91 -7.72 0.79
CA GLY A 229 12.62 -8.81 0.11
C GLY A 229 11.73 -9.60 -0.84
N VAL A 230 10.54 -9.97 -0.38
CA VAL A 230 9.58 -10.78 -1.17
C VAL A 230 9.04 -10.00 -2.36
N SER A 231 8.67 -8.73 -2.18
CA SER A 231 8.06 -7.91 -3.24
C SER A 231 9.00 -7.67 -4.42
N LEU A 232 10.30 -7.50 -4.16
CA LEU A 232 11.31 -7.34 -5.22
C LEU A 232 11.40 -8.59 -6.12
N ILE A 233 11.41 -9.77 -5.50
CA ILE A 233 11.53 -11.05 -6.22
C ILE A 233 10.22 -11.37 -6.94
N TYR A 234 9.11 -11.36 -6.19
CA TYR A 234 7.80 -11.74 -6.70
C TYR A 234 7.31 -10.81 -7.81
N GLY A 235 7.44 -9.49 -7.61
CA GLY A 235 7.04 -8.49 -8.61
C GLY A 235 7.83 -8.62 -9.91
N SER A 236 9.13 -8.87 -9.84
CA SER A 236 9.97 -9.06 -11.02
C SER A 236 9.58 -10.31 -11.81
N ILE A 237 9.35 -11.43 -11.13
CA ILE A 237 8.93 -12.69 -11.75
C ILE A 237 7.54 -12.56 -12.36
N GLN A 238 6.59 -11.97 -11.64
CA GLN A 238 5.21 -11.80 -12.10
C GLN A 238 5.15 -10.92 -13.35
N ASN A 239 5.86 -9.80 -13.36
CA ASN A 239 5.90 -8.89 -14.51
C ASN A 239 6.51 -9.55 -15.76
N ALA A 240 7.47 -10.46 -15.59
CA ALA A 240 8.09 -11.18 -16.69
C ALA A 240 7.22 -12.35 -17.20
N THR A 241 6.51 -13.06 -16.31
CA THR A 241 5.79 -14.30 -16.65
C THR A 241 4.36 -14.03 -17.14
N PHE A 242 3.71 -12.98 -16.65
CA PHE A 242 2.32 -12.67 -17.01
C PHE A 242 2.09 -12.51 -18.51
N PRO A 243 2.91 -11.74 -19.28
CA PRO A 243 2.75 -11.66 -20.73
C PRO A 243 2.94 -13.01 -21.44
N ILE A 244 3.90 -13.83 -20.98
CA ILE A 244 4.18 -15.15 -21.55
C ILE A 244 2.98 -16.08 -21.36
N PHE A 245 2.39 -16.11 -20.16
CA PHE A 245 1.21 -16.94 -19.89
C PHE A 245 0.00 -16.50 -20.71
N SER A 246 -0.16 -15.20 -20.92
CA SER A 246 -1.22 -14.64 -21.76
C SER A 246 -1.12 -15.11 -23.22
N THR A 247 0.09 -15.20 -23.79
CA THR A 247 0.28 -15.64 -25.18
C THR A 247 0.02 -17.13 -25.39
N ILE A 248 0.26 -17.97 -24.38
CA ILE A 248 0.12 -19.44 -24.46
C ILE A 248 -1.13 -19.98 -23.73
N GLN A 249 -2.08 -19.11 -23.36
CA GLN A 249 -3.24 -19.47 -22.55
C GLN A 249 -4.13 -20.57 -23.17
N ASN A 250 -4.14 -20.66 -24.50
CA ASN A 250 -4.92 -21.65 -25.26
C ASN A 250 -4.18 -22.99 -25.43
N GLU A 251 -2.89 -23.07 -25.09
CA GLU A 251 -2.05 -24.26 -25.22
C GLU A 251 -1.84 -24.91 -23.83
N ARG A 252 -2.82 -25.69 -23.37
CA ARG A 252 -2.86 -26.22 -21.98
C ARG A 252 -1.55 -26.90 -21.53
N GLU A 253 -0.98 -27.78 -22.35
CA GLU A 253 0.25 -28.49 -21.98
C GLU A 253 1.48 -27.57 -21.90
N ARG A 254 1.56 -26.61 -22.81
CA ARG A 254 2.62 -25.62 -22.82
C ARG A 254 2.51 -24.68 -21.63
N LEU A 255 1.30 -24.26 -21.32
CA LEU A 255 0.99 -23.46 -20.12
C LEU A 255 1.40 -24.17 -18.83
N ILE A 256 1.05 -25.46 -18.66
CA ILE A 256 1.41 -26.26 -17.49
C ILE A 256 2.95 -26.38 -17.36
N ARG A 257 3.65 -26.66 -18.48
CA ARG A 257 5.12 -26.72 -18.46
C ARG A 257 5.76 -25.39 -18.08
N ALA A 258 5.27 -24.30 -18.66
CA ALA A 258 5.75 -22.95 -18.34
C ALA A 258 5.49 -22.60 -16.86
N TYR A 259 4.29 -22.91 -16.34
CA TYR A 259 3.94 -22.68 -14.94
C TYR A 259 4.84 -23.46 -13.98
N ARG A 260 5.07 -24.76 -14.23
CA ARG A 260 5.99 -25.59 -13.44
C ARG A 260 7.42 -25.05 -13.47
N LYS A 261 7.88 -24.57 -14.64
CA LYS A 261 9.22 -23.97 -14.77
C LYS A 261 9.33 -22.69 -13.95
N THR A 262 8.30 -21.85 -13.98
CA THR A 262 8.23 -20.61 -13.19
C THR A 262 8.29 -20.90 -11.70
N ILE A 263 7.47 -21.86 -11.21
CA ILE A 263 7.47 -22.24 -9.79
C ILE A 263 8.87 -22.73 -9.36
N ARG A 264 9.49 -23.63 -10.14
CA ARG A 264 10.84 -24.13 -9.83
C ARG A 264 11.87 -23.01 -9.79
N PHE A 265 11.81 -22.10 -10.76
CA PHE A 265 12.72 -20.95 -10.84
C PHE A 265 12.52 -19.99 -9.66
N THR A 266 11.28 -19.69 -9.33
CA THR A 266 10.93 -18.87 -8.15
C THR A 266 11.45 -19.52 -6.87
N ALA A 267 11.18 -20.80 -6.66
CA ALA A 267 11.65 -21.53 -5.49
C ALA A 267 13.19 -21.57 -5.42
N PHE A 268 13.86 -21.81 -6.56
CA PHE A 268 15.32 -21.84 -6.64
C PHE A 268 15.98 -20.53 -6.23
N ILE A 269 15.34 -19.38 -6.53
CA ILE A 269 15.84 -18.07 -6.11
C ILE A 269 15.43 -17.75 -4.67
N THR A 270 14.15 -17.99 -4.35
CA THR A 270 13.58 -17.54 -3.07
C THR A 270 14.14 -18.35 -1.89
N LEU A 271 14.27 -19.67 -2.02
CA LEU A 271 14.72 -20.51 -0.91
C LEU A 271 16.12 -20.17 -0.41
N PRO A 272 17.16 -20.00 -1.27
CA PRO A 272 18.49 -19.60 -0.80
C PRO A 272 18.50 -18.20 -0.18
N ILE A 273 17.73 -17.25 -0.75
CA ILE A 273 17.65 -15.89 -0.21
C ILE A 273 17.00 -15.91 1.17
N MET A 274 15.91 -16.66 1.36
CA MET A 274 15.26 -16.80 2.66
C MET A 274 16.16 -17.50 3.67
N ALA A 275 16.88 -18.54 3.27
CA ALA A 275 17.88 -19.20 4.12
C ALA A 275 19.01 -18.24 4.51
N GLY A 276 19.50 -17.45 3.56
CA GLY A 276 20.51 -16.41 3.81
C GLY A 276 20.00 -15.35 4.79
N LEU A 277 18.80 -14.84 4.58
CA LEU A 277 18.15 -13.88 5.49
C LEU A 277 17.95 -14.46 6.89
N PHE A 278 17.55 -15.73 6.99
CA PHE A 278 17.39 -16.39 8.29
C PHE A 278 18.72 -16.44 9.06
N VAL A 279 19.81 -16.84 8.41
CA VAL A 279 21.14 -16.91 9.04
C VAL A 279 21.69 -15.52 9.38
N THR A 280 21.45 -14.54 8.52
CA THR A 280 21.97 -13.17 8.68
C THR A 280 21.01 -12.22 9.41
N ALA A 281 19.82 -12.67 9.82
CA ALA A 281 18.81 -11.83 10.46
C ALA A 281 19.34 -11.08 11.69
N GLY A 282 20.04 -11.76 12.59
CA GLY A 282 20.63 -11.13 13.77
C GLY A 282 21.62 -10.01 13.44
N PRO A 283 22.68 -10.27 12.65
CA PRO A 283 23.61 -9.23 12.19
C PRO A 283 22.92 -8.06 11.46
N VAL A 284 21.99 -8.36 10.55
CA VAL A 284 21.26 -7.34 9.77
C VAL A 284 20.42 -6.44 10.68
N ILE A 285 19.68 -7.03 11.64
CA ILE A 285 18.88 -6.27 12.59
C ILE A 285 19.76 -5.38 13.46
N ARG A 286 20.87 -5.88 13.98
CA ARG A 286 21.84 -5.09 14.76
C ARG A 286 22.42 -3.93 13.99
N LEU A 287 22.73 -4.14 12.69
CA LEU A 287 23.27 -3.10 11.82
C LEU A 287 22.24 -2.01 11.50
N LEU A 288 21.00 -2.39 11.19
CA LEU A 288 19.95 -1.49 10.72
C LEU A 288 19.15 -0.85 11.86
N LEU A 289 18.88 -1.59 12.93
CA LEU A 289 17.94 -1.20 13.99
C LEU A 289 18.57 -1.07 15.38
N LYS A 290 19.86 -1.36 15.53
CA LYS A 290 20.61 -1.47 16.79
C LYS A 290 20.24 -2.71 17.63
N GLU A 291 21.05 -2.99 18.69
CA GLU A 291 20.95 -4.21 19.52
C GLU A 291 19.66 -4.36 20.32
N GLU A 292 18.84 -3.34 20.37
CA GLU A 292 17.62 -3.27 21.20
C GLU A 292 16.34 -3.75 20.47
N TRP A 293 16.47 -4.15 19.21
CA TRP A 293 15.37 -4.69 18.37
C TRP A 293 15.48 -6.24 18.25
#